data_12d9bab2192b04b456ff0d5a1331227e
#
_entry.id   12d9bab2192b04b456ff0d5a1331227e
#
_cell.length_a   1.000
_cell.length_b   1.000
_cell.length_c   1.000
_cell.angle_alpha   90.00
_cell.angle_beta   90.00
_cell.angle_gamma   90.00
#
_symmetry.space_group_name_H-M   'P 1'
#
loop_
_entity.id
_entity.type
_entity.pdbx_description
1 polymer ?
#
loop_
_entity_poly.entity_id
_entity_poly.type
_entity_poly.pdbx_seq_one_letter_code
_entity_poly.pdbx_strand_id
1 'polypeptide(L)'
;MACSSAEPSMKRINELTKQLGKIEKKQEKTDAAFDKLVEDCARLDDFLRENNNPKPEMQLLRAYLQQYEDERMLIDNDIVYSTSQIKNLKEDFKSGLYDEAQRDEYLKSEEKVVNRIEAKLDYFLDRFEKQSEFIKSVEKQ
;
A
#
# COMPACT_ATOMS: atom_id res chain seq x y z
N MET A 1 -1.60 2.45 39.84
CA MET A 1 -0.31 2.60 39.19
C MET A 1 -0.51 2.83 37.70
N ALA A 2 -0.24 4.06 37.27
CA ALA A 2 -0.51 4.49 35.89
C ALA A 2 0.35 3.81 34.82
N CYS A 3 1.51 3.23 35.19
CA CYS A 3 2.46 2.68 34.22
C CYS A 3 2.06 1.32 33.64
N SER A 4 1.33 0.50 34.39
CA SER A 4 0.96 -0.85 33.93
C SER A 4 -0.21 -0.87 32.95
N SER A 5 -1.10 0.16 32.98
CA SER A 5 -2.25 0.25 32.10
C SER A 5 -1.90 0.80 30.70
N ALA A 6 -0.76 1.49 30.56
CA ALA A 6 -0.32 2.05 29.27
C ALA A 6 0.51 1.06 28.44
N GLU A 7 1.09 0.02 29.03
CA GLU A 7 1.95 -0.93 28.34
C GLU A 7 1.26 -1.66 27.16
N PRO A 8 0.04 -2.21 27.30
CA PRO A 8 -0.63 -2.84 26.16
C PRO A 8 -0.89 -1.89 25.01
N SER A 9 -1.23 -0.62 25.30
CA SER A 9 -1.44 0.41 24.30
C SER A 9 -0.14 0.77 23.58
N MET A 10 0.96 0.91 24.32
CA MET A 10 2.28 1.17 23.76
C MET A 10 2.76 0.04 22.88
N LYS A 11 2.47 -1.21 23.26
CA LYS A 11 2.78 -2.37 22.44
C LYS A 11 2.05 -2.31 21.09
N ARG A 12 0.76 -1.95 21.10
CA ARG A 12 -0.04 -1.82 19.88
C ARG A 12 0.49 -0.69 18.99
N ILE A 13 0.89 0.44 19.59
CA ILE A 13 1.53 1.55 18.85
C ILE A 13 2.82 1.08 18.17
N ASN A 14 3.65 0.34 18.88
CA ASN A 14 4.91 -0.16 18.34
C ASN A 14 4.66 -1.15 17.20
N GLU A 15 3.64 -1.98 17.31
CA GLU A 15 3.22 -2.90 16.25
C GLU A 15 2.74 -2.15 15.01
N LEU A 16 1.96 -1.08 15.20
CA LEU A 16 1.51 -0.22 14.09
C LEU A 16 2.70 0.48 13.42
N THR A 17 3.65 0.96 14.18
CA THR A 17 4.87 1.59 13.65
C THR A 17 5.65 0.60 12.77
N LYS A 18 5.78 -0.65 13.22
CA LYS A 18 6.44 -1.70 12.43
C LYS A 18 5.65 -2.02 11.16
N GLN A 19 4.34 -2.11 11.27
CA GLN A 19 3.47 -2.38 10.13
C GLN A 19 3.59 -1.27 9.08
N LEU A 20 3.61 -0.01 9.50
CA LEU A 20 3.82 1.12 8.58
C LEU A 20 5.17 1.06 7.88
N GLY A 21 6.23 0.66 8.60
CA GLY A 21 7.53 0.45 7.98
C GLY A 21 7.51 -0.62 6.88
N LYS A 22 6.78 -1.70 7.11
CA LYS A 22 6.57 -2.75 6.10
C LYS A 22 5.73 -2.26 4.93
N ILE A 23 4.73 -1.43 5.21
CA ILE A 23 3.86 -0.83 4.20
C ILE A 23 4.67 0.09 3.28
N GLU A 24 5.57 0.90 3.83
CA GLU A 24 6.45 1.76 3.04
C GLU A 24 7.32 0.94 2.06
N LYS A 25 7.87 -0.17 2.53
CA LYS A 25 8.63 -1.09 1.67
C LYS A 25 7.75 -1.73 0.59
N LYS A 26 6.53 -2.08 0.94
CA LYS A 26 5.54 -2.61 0.00
C LYS A 26 5.20 -1.57 -1.07
N GLN A 27 5.06 -0.32 -0.67
CA GLN A 27 4.80 0.79 -1.59
C GLN A 27 5.96 0.96 -2.58
N GLU A 28 7.19 0.94 -2.10
CA GLU A 28 8.38 1.02 -2.96
C GLU A 28 8.39 -0.12 -3.98
N LYS A 29 8.08 -1.34 -3.54
CA LYS A 29 8.01 -2.51 -4.39
C LYS A 29 6.88 -2.38 -5.41
N THR A 30 5.73 -1.88 -5.01
CA THR A 30 4.57 -1.66 -5.88
C THR A 30 4.87 -0.59 -6.92
N ASP A 31 5.50 0.51 -6.51
CA ASP A 31 5.93 1.59 -7.42
C ASP A 31 6.93 1.08 -8.46
N ALA A 32 7.90 0.27 -8.04
CA ALA A 32 8.88 -0.33 -8.96
C ALA A 32 8.21 -1.26 -9.97
N ALA A 33 7.27 -2.08 -9.52
CA ALA A 33 6.49 -2.97 -10.39
C ALA A 33 5.63 -2.16 -11.37
N PHE A 34 5.02 -1.09 -10.90
CA PHE A 34 4.25 -0.17 -11.75
C PHE A 34 5.11 0.44 -12.84
N ASP A 35 6.25 1.01 -12.48
CA ASP A 35 7.15 1.67 -13.43
C ASP A 35 7.62 0.70 -14.52
N LYS A 36 7.97 -0.52 -14.12
CA LYS A 36 8.36 -1.57 -15.06
C LYS A 36 7.21 -1.94 -16.00
N LEU A 37 6.01 -2.08 -15.46
CA LEU A 37 4.84 -2.44 -16.28
C LEU A 37 4.46 -1.33 -17.25
N VAL A 38 4.64 -0.06 -16.88
CA VAL A 38 4.42 1.07 -17.81
C VAL A 38 5.36 0.95 -19.01
N GLU A 39 6.64 0.68 -18.76
CA GLU A 39 7.63 0.49 -19.83
C GLU A 39 7.30 -0.73 -20.70
N ASP A 40 7.01 -1.87 -20.07
CA ASP A 40 6.68 -3.11 -20.75
C ASP A 40 5.40 -2.96 -21.58
N CYS A 41 4.41 -2.24 -21.04
CA CYS A 41 3.15 -1.98 -21.74
C CYS A 41 3.37 -1.20 -23.04
N ALA A 42 4.16 -0.12 -22.98
CA ALA A 42 4.48 0.70 -24.15
C ALA A 42 5.21 -0.14 -25.21
N ARG A 43 6.22 -0.89 -24.79
CA ARG A 43 7.00 -1.75 -25.70
C ARG A 43 6.13 -2.83 -26.33
N LEU A 44 5.28 -3.46 -25.54
CA LEU A 44 4.42 -4.55 -26.03
C LEU A 44 3.32 -4.02 -26.97
N ASP A 45 2.77 -2.85 -26.68
CA ASP A 45 1.79 -2.19 -27.56
C ASP A 45 2.38 -1.96 -28.96
N ASP A 46 3.61 -1.43 -29.03
CA ASP A 46 4.27 -1.19 -30.30
C ASP A 46 4.51 -2.51 -31.05
N PHE A 47 5.00 -3.53 -30.34
CA PHE A 47 5.25 -4.85 -30.93
C PHE A 47 3.94 -5.48 -31.49
N LEU A 48 2.86 -5.44 -30.72
CA LEU A 48 1.57 -6.03 -31.14
C LEU A 48 0.97 -5.27 -32.32
N ARG A 49 1.13 -3.96 -32.34
CA ARG A 49 0.64 -3.12 -33.44
C ARG A 49 1.39 -3.42 -34.73
N GLU A 50 2.72 -3.51 -34.66
CA GLU A 50 3.56 -3.85 -35.83
C GLU A 50 3.27 -5.22 -36.39
N ASN A 51 2.92 -6.18 -35.54
CA ASN A 51 2.60 -7.55 -35.92
C ASN A 51 1.11 -7.78 -36.18
N ASN A 52 0.31 -6.72 -36.13
CA ASN A 52 -1.12 -6.76 -36.37
C ASN A 52 -1.84 -7.82 -35.52
N ASN A 53 -1.46 -7.93 -34.25
CA ASN A 53 -1.95 -8.93 -33.31
C ASN A 53 -2.43 -8.30 -32.00
N PRO A 54 -3.56 -7.56 -32.00
CA PRO A 54 -4.07 -6.93 -30.78
C PRO A 54 -4.48 -7.98 -29.75
N LYS A 55 -4.22 -7.67 -28.47
CA LYS A 55 -4.58 -8.52 -27.34
C LYS A 55 -5.55 -7.77 -26.43
N PRO A 56 -6.76 -8.31 -26.19
CA PRO A 56 -7.72 -7.66 -25.27
C PRO A 56 -7.16 -7.48 -23.86
N GLU A 57 -6.27 -8.35 -23.41
CA GLU A 57 -5.64 -8.31 -22.09
C GLU A 57 -4.82 -7.03 -21.87
N MET A 58 -4.39 -6.38 -22.95
CA MET A 58 -3.70 -5.11 -22.86
C MET A 58 -4.58 -3.99 -22.32
N GLN A 59 -5.88 -4.03 -22.58
CA GLN A 59 -6.83 -3.08 -22.02
C GLN A 59 -6.95 -3.25 -20.50
N LEU A 60 -6.96 -4.50 -20.03
CA LEU A 60 -7.00 -4.79 -18.60
C LEU A 60 -5.71 -4.30 -17.91
N LEU A 61 -4.55 -4.54 -18.51
CA LEU A 61 -3.28 -4.04 -18.01
C LEU A 61 -3.30 -2.51 -17.87
N ARG A 62 -3.73 -1.80 -18.92
CA ARG A 62 -3.82 -0.33 -18.88
C ARG A 62 -4.79 0.14 -17.80
N ALA A 63 -5.91 -0.57 -17.61
CA ALA A 63 -6.89 -0.23 -16.58
C ALA A 63 -6.28 -0.32 -15.18
N TYR A 64 -5.52 -1.37 -14.88
CA TYR A 64 -4.84 -1.50 -13.59
C TYR A 64 -3.77 -0.44 -13.39
N LEU A 65 -3.01 -0.11 -14.44
CA LEU A 65 -1.99 0.93 -14.37
C LEU A 65 -2.65 2.30 -14.11
N GLN A 66 -3.76 2.60 -14.79
CA GLN A 66 -4.47 3.85 -14.58
C GLN A 66 -5.06 3.93 -13.17
N GLN A 67 -5.62 2.84 -12.68
CA GLN A 67 -6.18 2.78 -11.33
C GLN A 67 -5.10 3.09 -10.28
N TYR A 68 -3.92 2.51 -10.42
CA TYR A 68 -2.82 2.76 -9.50
C TYR A 68 -2.33 4.21 -9.60
N GLU A 69 -2.20 4.74 -10.82
CA GLU A 69 -1.80 6.13 -11.04
C GLU A 69 -2.75 7.08 -10.33
N ASP A 70 -4.05 6.80 -10.39
CA ASP A 70 -5.08 7.64 -9.74
C ASP A 70 -5.02 7.54 -8.22
N GLU A 71 -4.68 6.38 -7.68
CA GLU A 71 -4.73 6.11 -6.24
C GLU A 71 -3.40 6.30 -5.52
N ARG A 72 -2.26 6.27 -6.23
CA ARG A 72 -0.93 6.25 -5.59
C ARG A 72 -0.67 7.47 -4.70
N MET A 73 -1.11 8.65 -5.12
CA MET A 73 -0.94 9.87 -4.33
C MET A 73 -1.78 9.82 -3.05
N LEU A 74 -2.98 9.27 -3.11
CA LEU A 74 -3.84 9.09 -1.95
C LEU A 74 -3.22 8.08 -0.97
N ILE A 75 -2.63 7.01 -1.48
CA ILE A 75 -1.93 6.02 -0.66
C ILE A 75 -0.73 6.67 0.03
N ASP A 76 0.08 7.44 -0.70
CA ASP A 76 1.20 8.20 -0.14
C ASP A 76 0.75 9.11 1.00
N ASN A 77 -0.30 9.87 0.76
CA ASN A 77 -0.85 10.80 1.74
C ASN A 77 -1.38 10.07 2.98
N ASP A 78 -2.05 8.95 2.78
CA ASP A 78 -2.58 8.13 3.89
C ASP A 78 -1.44 7.58 4.75
N ILE A 79 -0.34 7.13 4.14
CA ILE A 79 0.83 6.63 4.86
C ILE A 79 1.45 7.74 5.70
N VAL A 80 1.67 8.91 5.11
CA VAL A 80 2.24 10.08 5.80
C VAL A 80 1.34 10.50 6.96
N TYR A 81 0.04 10.58 6.72
CA TYR A 81 -0.93 10.96 7.75
C TYR A 81 -0.95 9.95 8.90
N SER A 82 -1.03 8.66 8.61
CA SER A 82 -1.04 7.61 9.64
C SER A 82 0.24 7.58 10.44
N THR A 83 1.39 7.77 9.79
CA THR A 83 2.69 7.83 10.48
C THR A 83 2.70 8.98 11.48
N SER A 84 2.21 10.15 11.07
CA SER A 84 2.12 11.33 11.93
C SER A 84 1.16 11.12 13.10
N GLN A 85 -0.02 10.54 12.82
CA GLN A 85 -1.04 10.27 13.85
C GLN A 85 -0.54 9.29 14.92
N ILE A 86 0.11 8.22 14.49
CA ILE A 86 0.64 7.22 15.42
C ILE A 86 1.75 7.82 16.29
N LYS A 87 2.59 8.66 15.72
CA LYS A 87 3.61 9.39 16.48
C LYS A 87 2.97 10.29 17.54
N ASN A 88 1.93 11.02 17.16
CA ASN A 88 1.20 11.91 18.09
C ASN A 88 0.51 11.12 19.19
N LEU A 89 -0.13 10.01 18.86
CA LEU A 89 -0.77 9.14 19.85
C LEU A 89 0.24 8.57 20.84
N LYS A 90 1.43 8.22 20.38
CA LYS A 90 2.50 7.73 21.24
C LYS A 90 2.89 8.78 22.29
N GLU A 91 3.06 10.01 21.87
CA GLU A 91 3.38 11.13 22.77
C GLU A 91 2.22 11.39 23.74
N ASP A 92 0.98 11.40 23.25
CA ASP A 92 -0.21 11.63 24.06
C ASP A 92 -0.39 10.54 25.12
N PHE A 93 -0.14 9.28 24.76
CA PHE A 93 -0.24 8.16 25.70
C PHE A 93 0.84 8.23 26.78
N LYS A 94 2.06 8.65 26.41
CA LYS A 94 3.15 8.86 27.37
C LYS A 94 2.84 9.97 28.37
N SER A 95 2.13 11.00 27.93
CA SER A 95 1.75 12.11 28.79
C SER A 95 0.52 11.83 29.67
N GLY A 96 -0.13 10.67 29.46
CA GLY A 96 -1.31 10.30 30.23
C GLY A 96 -2.59 11.04 29.83
N LEU A 97 -2.61 11.58 28.60
CA LEU A 97 -3.73 12.43 28.14
C LEU A 97 -5.06 11.67 28.07
N TYR A 98 -5.03 10.38 27.74
CA TYR A 98 -6.23 9.58 27.51
C TYR A 98 -6.36 8.43 28.52
N ASP A 99 -7.60 8.07 28.88
CA ASP A 99 -7.87 6.88 29.65
C ASP A 99 -7.77 5.62 28.77
N GLU A 100 -7.89 4.45 29.38
CA GLU A 100 -7.76 3.16 28.69
C GLU A 100 -8.78 3.00 27.55
N ALA A 101 -10.04 3.38 27.80
CA ALA A 101 -11.10 3.27 26.80
C ALA A 101 -10.85 4.16 25.59
N GLN A 102 -10.40 5.39 25.85
CA GLN A 102 -10.05 6.33 24.78
C GLN A 102 -8.85 5.84 23.97
N ARG A 103 -7.81 5.30 24.65
CA ARG A 103 -6.64 4.73 23.96
C ARG A 103 -7.03 3.58 23.04
N ASP A 104 -7.89 2.68 23.54
CA ASP A 104 -8.38 1.55 22.75
C ASP A 104 -9.15 2.01 21.51
N GLU A 105 -10.01 2.99 21.65
CA GLU A 105 -10.80 3.54 20.55
C GLU A 105 -9.92 4.18 19.47
N TYR A 106 -8.95 5.01 19.86
CA TYR A 106 -8.02 5.62 18.92
C TYR A 106 -7.17 4.58 18.20
N LEU A 107 -6.69 3.56 18.93
CA LEU A 107 -5.88 2.50 18.33
C LEU A 107 -6.69 1.65 17.34
N LYS A 108 -7.92 1.31 17.66
CA LYS A 108 -8.80 0.58 16.73
C LYS A 108 -9.02 1.36 15.44
N SER A 109 -9.20 2.66 15.55
CA SER A 109 -9.37 3.53 14.39
C SER A 109 -8.12 3.54 13.51
N GLU A 110 -6.94 3.69 14.11
CA GLU A 110 -5.67 3.69 13.37
C GLU A 110 -5.34 2.31 12.77
N GLU A 111 -5.59 1.25 13.50
CA GLU A 111 -5.40 -0.12 13.00
C GLU A 111 -6.25 -0.37 11.75
N LYS A 112 -7.47 0.13 11.73
CA LYS A 112 -8.38 0.03 10.59
C LYS A 112 -7.83 0.74 9.36
N VAL A 113 -7.33 1.95 9.54
CA VAL A 113 -6.75 2.76 8.46
C VAL A 113 -5.50 2.07 7.90
N VAL A 114 -4.59 1.65 8.78
CA VAL A 114 -3.32 1.01 8.40
C VAL A 114 -3.59 -0.30 7.64
N ASN A 115 -4.51 -1.12 8.14
CA ASN A 115 -4.88 -2.37 7.48
C ASN A 115 -5.48 -2.14 6.10
N ARG A 116 -6.26 -1.06 5.93
CA ARG A 116 -6.85 -0.69 4.64
C ARG A 116 -5.77 -0.29 3.63
N ILE A 117 -4.78 0.48 4.06
CA ILE A 117 -3.64 0.87 3.20
C ILE A 117 -2.91 -0.38 2.72
N GLU A 118 -2.60 -1.28 3.65
CA GLU A 118 -1.89 -2.53 3.33
C GLU A 118 -2.68 -3.38 2.33
N ALA A 119 -3.98 -3.52 2.55
CA ALA A 119 -4.86 -4.28 1.66
C ALA A 119 -4.88 -3.71 0.24
N LYS A 120 -4.87 -2.38 0.09
CA LYS A 120 -4.80 -1.72 -1.22
C LYS A 120 -3.48 -2.03 -1.93
N LEU A 121 -2.36 -1.93 -1.23
CA LEU A 121 -1.05 -2.24 -1.80
C LEU A 121 -0.93 -3.72 -2.18
N ASP A 122 -1.43 -4.62 -1.35
CA ASP A 122 -1.47 -6.05 -1.64
C ASP A 122 -2.28 -6.34 -2.92
N TYR A 123 -3.41 -5.66 -3.07
CA TYR A 123 -4.25 -5.78 -4.27
C TYR A 123 -3.48 -5.39 -5.52
N PHE A 124 -2.85 -4.20 -5.53
CA PHE A 124 -2.10 -3.74 -6.70
C PHE A 124 -0.89 -4.63 -6.99
N LEU A 125 -0.15 -4.99 -5.96
CA LEU A 125 1.03 -5.84 -6.14
C LEU A 125 0.66 -7.19 -6.74
N ASP A 126 -0.42 -7.82 -6.26
CA ASP A 126 -0.93 -9.06 -6.81
C ASP A 126 -1.30 -8.91 -8.29
N ARG A 127 -2.01 -7.83 -8.64
CA ARG A 127 -2.41 -7.56 -10.02
C ARG A 127 -1.19 -7.32 -10.91
N PHE A 128 -0.23 -6.58 -10.43
CA PHE A 128 1.00 -6.29 -11.19
C PHE A 128 1.83 -7.55 -11.42
N GLU A 129 1.91 -8.43 -10.44
CA GLU A 129 2.61 -9.72 -10.61
C GLU A 129 1.94 -10.58 -11.69
N LYS A 130 0.63 -10.65 -11.69
CA LYS A 130 -0.14 -11.37 -12.71
C LYS A 130 0.04 -10.76 -14.10
N GLN A 131 0.06 -9.45 -14.20
CA GLN A 131 0.30 -8.76 -15.47
C GLN A 131 1.73 -8.98 -15.98
N SER A 132 2.72 -9.04 -15.08
CA SER A 132 4.10 -9.37 -15.45
C SER A 132 4.19 -10.78 -16.04
N GLU A 133 3.47 -11.74 -15.48
CA GLU A 133 3.41 -13.12 -16.01
C GLU A 133 2.76 -13.14 -17.39
N PHE A 134 1.69 -12.36 -17.59
CA PHE A 134 1.06 -12.22 -18.89
C PHE A 134 2.03 -11.70 -19.94
N ILE A 135 2.77 -10.64 -19.61
CA ILE A 135 3.76 -10.05 -20.53
C ILE A 135 4.82 -11.07 -20.92
N LYS A 136 5.34 -11.81 -19.94
CA LYS A 136 6.32 -12.88 -20.21
C LYS A 136 5.77 -13.94 -21.13
N SER A 137 4.49 -14.31 -20.96
CA SER A 137 3.86 -15.32 -21.82
C SER A 137 3.72 -14.84 -23.26
N VAL A 138 3.42 -13.55 -23.47
CA VAL A 138 3.32 -12.95 -24.81
C VAL A 138 4.70 -12.88 -25.47
N GLU A 139 5.72 -12.48 -24.73
CA GLU A 139 7.10 -12.36 -25.24
C GLU A 139 7.68 -13.71 -25.69
N LYS A 140 7.19 -14.82 -25.15
CA LYS A 140 7.65 -16.17 -25.55
C LYS A 140 6.98 -16.66 -26.82
N GLN A 141 5.95 -16.00 -27.29
CA GLN A 141 5.30 -16.32 -28.55
C GLN A 141 6.01 -15.61 -29.71
#